data_9b6be27755ed53d65e3805bffac67ca9
#
_entry.id   9b6be27755ed53d65e3805bffac67ca9
#
_cell.length_a   1.000
_cell.length_b   1.000
_cell.length_c   1.000
_cell.angle_alpha   90.00
_cell.angle_beta   90.00
_cell.angle_gamma   90.00
#
_symmetry.space_group_name_H-M   'P 1'
#
loop_
_entity.id
_entity.type
_entity.pdbx_description
1 polymer ?
#
loop_
_entity_poly.entity_id
_entity_poly.type
_entity_poly.pdbx_seq_one_letter_code
_entity_poly.pdbx_strand_id
1 'polypeptide(L)'
;MIYCTGDIHGDVRTLLNWLDKCRIPHQKDQIVILLGDVGVNYFGDFRDQEAKVILQDSNRTYFCIHGNHERRPESLATYHSDVWHGGAVYIEDEYPNLIFAQDGEMFDLEGLQTLVLGGA
;
A
#
# COMPACT_ATOMS: atom_id res chain seq x y z
N MET A 1 -6.56 13.05 -5.19
CA MET A 1 -7.33 12.88 -3.92
C MET A 1 -6.70 11.78 -3.09
N ILE A 2 -6.62 12.00 -1.79
CA ILE A 2 -5.96 11.08 -0.86
C ILE A 2 -6.99 10.60 0.17
N TYR A 3 -6.99 9.30 0.42
CA TYR A 3 -7.89 8.64 1.38
C TYR A 3 -7.04 7.83 2.35
N CYS A 4 -7.44 7.73 3.61
CA CYS A 4 -6.73 6.95 4.62
C CYS A 4 -7.65 5.91 5.25
N THR A 5 -7.12 4.71 5.47
CA THR A 5 -7.75 3.68 6.28
C THR A 5 -6.68 2.84 6.97
N GLY A 6 -7.05 2.09 7.99
CA GLY A 6 -6.08 1.27 8.74
C GLY A 6 -6.56 -0.17 8.91
N ASP A 7 -5.61 -1.04 9.26
CA ASP A 7 -5.84 -2.40 9.76
C ASP A 7 -6.80 -3.25 8.92
N ILE A 8 -6.57 -3.31 7.61
CA ILE A 8 -7.43 -4.12 6.73
C ILE A 8 -7.15 -5.62 6.84
N HIS A 9 -6.00 -6.02 7.39
CA HIS A 9 -5.62 -7.43 7.62
C HIS A 9 -5.87 -8.36 6.41
N GLY A 10 -5.54 -7.88 5.20
CA GLY A 10 -5.71 -8.65 3.97
C GLY A 10 -7.12 -8.72 3.42
N ASP A 11 -8.08 -8.09 4.08
CA ASP A 11 -9.47 -8.05 3.61
C ASP A 11 -9.65 -6.97 2.54
N VAL A 12 -9.02 -7.20 1.41
CA VAL A 12 -9.00 -6.23 0.30
C VAL A 12 -10.37 -6.10 -0.37
N ARG A 13 -11.20 -7.14 -0.31
CA ARG A 13 -12.54 -7.09 -0.93
C ARG A 13 -13.45 -6.12 -0.19
N THR A 14 -13.43 -6.13 1.13
CA THR A 14 -14.18 -5.16 1.94
C THR A 14 -13.68 -3.75 1.68
N LEU A 15 -12.36 -3.55 1.60
CA LEU A 15 -11.77 -2.26 1.26
C LEU A 15 -12.29 -1.76 -0.09
N LEU A 16 -12.23 -2.59 -1.14
CA LEU A 16 -12.66 -2.18 -2.48
C LEU A 16 -14.17 -1.89 -2.51
N ASN A 17 -14.97 -2.67 -1.81
CA ASN A 17 -16.41 -2.42 -1.71
C ASN A 17 -16.70 -1.04 -1.10
N TRP A 18 -15.98 -0.66 -0.04
CA TRP A 18 -16.12 0.67 0.56
C TRP A 18 -15.68 1.79 -0.39
N LEU A 19 -14.55 1.60 -1.08
CA LEU A 19 -14.06 2.60 -2.03
C LEU A 19 -15.05 2.79 -3.18
N ASP A 20 -15.62 1.71 -3.69
CA ASP A 20 -16.62 1.77 -4.77
C ASP A 20 -17.93 2.40 -4.28
N LYS A 21 -18.36 2.07 -3.06
CA LYS A 21 -19.54 2.68 -2.44
C LYS A 21 -19.37 4.18 -2.26
N CYS A 22 -18.18 4.63 -1.95
CA CYS A 22 -17.83 6.06 -1.86
C CYS A 22 -17.60 6.69 -3.24
N ARG A 23 -17.76 5.92 -4.32
CA ARG A 23 -17.59 6.40 -5.71
C ARG A 23 -16.21 6.94 -6.01
N ILE A 24 -15.17 6.38 -5.38
CA ILE A 24 -13.79 6.74 -5.65
C ILE A 24 -13.39 6.15 -7.02
N PRO A 25 -12.91 6.97 -7.97
CA PRO A 25 -12.59 6.47 -9.30
C PRO A 25 -11.49 5.41 -9.30
N HIS A 26 -11.54 4.50 -10.29
CA HIS A 26 -10.50 3.51 -10.54
C HIS A 26 -9.37 4.15 -11.36
N GLN A 27 -8.63 5.06 -10.75
CA GLN A 27 -7.56 5.83 -11.39
C GLN A 27 -6.34 5.90 -10.49
N LYS A 28 -5.15 5.88 -11.08
CA LYS A 28 -3.88 5.85 -10.35
C LYS A 28 -3.58 7.13 -9.55
N ASP A 29 -4.21 8.24 -9.90
CA ASP A 29 -4.10 9.49 -9.16
C ASP A 29 -4.94 9.49 -7.86
N GLN A 30 -5.78 8.48 -7.68
CA GLN A 30 -6.48 8.25 -6.42
C GLN A 30 -5.57 7.44 -5.50
N ILE A 31 -5.08 8.07 -4.44
CA ILE A 31 -4.13 7.47 -3.50
C ILE A 31 -4.88 7.01 -2.25
N VAL A 32 -4.80 5.74 -1.94
CA VAL A 32 -5.36 5.14 -0.73
C VAL A 32 -4.21 4.79 0.20
N ILE A 33 -4.13 5.46 1.35
CA ILE A 33 -3.11 5.19 2.36
C ILE A 33 -3.62 4.11 3.31
N LEU A 34 -2.88 3.00 3.40
CA LEU A 34 -3.18 1.88 4.29
C LEU A 34 -2.25 1.96 5.51
N LEU A 35 -2.84 2.31 6.65
CA LEU A 35 -2.10 2.65 7.88
C LEU A 35 -1.84 1.42 8.73
N GLY A 36 -0.83 0.63 8.35
CA GLY A 36 -0.40 -0.55 9.10
C GLY A 36 -1.29 -1.77 8.89
N ASP A 37 -0.74 -2.94 9.22
CA ASP A 37 -1.40 -4.26 9.16
C ASP A 37 -2.22 -4.45 7.88
N VAL A 38 -1.58 -4.18 6.75
CA VAL A 38 -2.21 -4.27 5.41
C VAL A 38 -2.57 -5.72 5.10
N GLY A 39 -1.70 -6.66 5.49
CA GLY A 39 -1.96 -8.09 5.37
C GLY A 39 -1.73 -8.68 3.99
N VAL A 40 -1.03 -7.98 3.10
CA VAL A 40 -0.68 -8.50 1.77
C VAL A 40 0.69 -9.22 1.77
N ASN A 41 1.39 -9.22 2.89
CA ASN A 41 2.65 -9.95 3.11
C ASN A 41 2.59 -10.68 4.45
N TYR A 42 1.55 -11.45 4.67
CA TYR A 42 1.31 -12.12 5.96
C TYR A 42 1.49 -13.63 5.87
N PHE A 43 0.83 -14.27 4.92
CA PHE A 43 0.82 -15.73 4.81
C PHE A 43 2.09 -16.30 4.18
N GLY A 44 2.70 -15.56 3.25
CA GLY A 44 3.87 -16.02 2.51
C GLY A 44 3.53 -17.03 1.40
N ASP A 45 2.28 -17.06 0.95
CA ASP A 45 1.79 -17.98 -0.07
C ASP A 45 0.83 -17.27 -1.04
N PHE A 46 0.08 -18.06 -1.83
CA PHE A 46 -0.82 -17.54 -2.86
C PHE A 46 -1.88 -16.56 -2.34
N ARG A 47 -2.22 -16.61 -1.06
CA ARG A 47 -3.23 -15.70 -0.48
C ARG A 47 -2.76 -14.26 -0.51
N ASP A 48 -1.46 -14.04 -0.27
CA ASP A 48 -0.86 -12.70 -0.37
C ASP A 48 -0.90 -12.23 -1.83
N GLN A 49 -0.53 -13.09 -2.77
CA GLN A 49 -0.54 -12.77 -4.19
C GLN A 49 -1.94 -12.47 -4.71
N GLU A 50 -2.94 -13.25 -4.28
CA GLU A 50 -4.33 -13.02 -4.65
C GLU A 50 -4.81 -11.63 -4.19
N ALA A 51 -4.51 -11.26 -2.96
CA ALA A 51 -4.84 -9.94 -2.43
C ALA A 51 -4.17 -8.82 -3.24
N LYS A 52 -2.90 -8.99 -3.58
CA LYS A 52 -2.15 -8.01 -4.38
C LYS A 52 -2.74 -7.84 -5.78
N VAL A 53 -3.12 -8.93 -6.43
CA VAL A 53 -3.75 -8.90 -7.77
C VAL A 53 -5.05 -8.11 -7.71
N ILE A 54 -5.89 -8.35 -6.71
CA ILE A 54 -7.16 -7.65 -6.53
C ILE A 54 -6.93 -6.13 -6.40
N LEU A 55 -5.97 -5.72 -5.58
CA LEU A 55 -5.62 -4.31 -5.42
C LEU A 55 -5.07 -3.71 -6.70
N GLN A 56 -4.13 -4.40 -7.36
CA GLN A 56 -3.53 -3.93 -8.60
C GLN A 56 -4.58 -3.76 -9.71
N ASP A 57 -5.49 -4.70 -9.84
CA ASP A 57 -6.53 -4.68 -10.88
C ASP A 57 -7.57 -3.57 -10.64
N SER A 58 -7.68 -3.05 -9.43
CA SER A 58 -8.57 -1.92 -9.14
C SER A 58 -8.08 -0.60 -9.74
N ASN A 59 -6.84 -0.54 -10.19
CA ASN A 59 -6.20 0.60 -10.86
C ASN A 59 -6.14 1.89 -10.01
N ARG A 60 -6.20 1.78 -8.70
CA ARG A 60 -5.89 2.87 -7.76
C ARG A 60 -4.48 2.69 -7.23
N THR A 61 -3.89 3.74 -6.65
CA THR A 61 -2.58 3.64 -5.98
C THR A 61 -2.78 3.38 -4.50
N TYR A 62 -2.14 2.33 -3.99
CA TYR A 62 -2.18 1.98 -2.57
C TYR A 62 -0.82 2.26 -1.95
N PHE A 63 -0.78 3.26 -1.08
CA PHE A 63 0.40 3.64 -0.34
C PHE A 63 0.35 2.99 1.03
N CYS A 64 1.17 1.97 1.22
CA CYS A 64 1.10 1.10 2.38
C CYS A 64 2.16 1.48 3.41
N ILE A 65 1.75 1.55 4.66
CA ILE A 65 2.64 1.70 5.80
C ILE A 65 2.63 0.36 6.53
N HIS A 66 3.79 -0.27 6.71
CA HIS A 66 3.83 -1.60 7.31
C HIS A 66 3.44 -1.55 8.79
N GLY A 67 2.71 -2.58 9.24
CA GLY A 67 2.36 -2.77 10.63
C GLY A 67 3.23 -3.83 11.31
N ASN A 68 2.85 -4.21 12.54
CA ASN A 68 3.60 -5.20 13.32
C ASN A 68 3.12 -6.65 13.06
N HIS A 69 1.98 -6.86 12.40
CA HIS A 69 1.41 -8.17 12.11
C HIS A 69 1.59 -8.57 10.64
N GLU A 70 2.73 -8.22 10.05
CA GLU A 70 3.02 -8.57 8.66
C GLU A 70 4.53 -8.59 8.43
N ARG A 71 4.93 -9.25 7.34
CA ARG A 71 6.33 -9.28 6.93
C ARG A 71 6.74 -7.93 6.35
N ARG A 72 7.94 -7.50 6.68
CA ARG A 72 8.48 -6.25 6.14
C ARG A 72 8.92 -6.45 4.71
N PRO A 73 8.61 -5.50 3.79
CA PRO A 73 9.01 -5.61 2.38
C PRO A 73 10.51 -5.84 2.19
N GLU A 74 11.35 -5.18 2.98
CA GLU A 74 12.81 -5.31 2.87
C GLU A 74 13.32 -6.72 3.16
N SER A 75 12.52 -7.57 3.82
CA SER A 75 12.87 -8.97 4.07
C SER A 75 12.46 -9.92 2.94
N LEU A 76 11.75 -9.41 1.93
CA LEU A 76 11.20 -10.20 0.83
C LEU A 76 12.00 -9.94 -0.46
N ALA A 77 12.45 -11.01 -1.13
CA ALA A 77 13.31 -10.90 -2.29
C ALA A 77 12.64 -10.28 -3.52
N THR A 78 11.31 -10.25 -3.57
CA THR A 78 10.55 -9.70 -4.70
C THR A 78 10.46 -8.18 -4.69
N TYR A 79 10.75 -7.54 -3.55
CA TYR A 79 10.72 -6.09 -3.43
C TYR A 79 12.06 -5.48 -3.80
N HIS A 80 12.02 -4.30 -4.41
CA HIS A 80 13.19 -3.46 -4.65
C HIS A 80 12.91 -2.04 -4.19
N SER A 81 13.96 -1.26 -3.94
CA SER A 81 13.86 0.16 -3.62
C SER A 81 13.56 0.97 -4.87
N ASP A 82 12.74 1.99 -4.70
CA ASP A 82 12.43 2.97 -5.73
C ASP A 82 12.14 4.31 -5.06
N VAL A 83 11.90 5.34 -5.85
CA VAL A 83 11.51 6.67 -5.36
C VAL A 83 10.10 6.96 -5.83
N TRP A 84 9.26 7.45 -4.91
CA TRP A 84 7.88 7.80 -5.21
C TRP A 84 7.51 9.05 -4.41
N HIS A 85 7.02 10.08 -5.08
CA HIS A 85 6.65 11.37 -4.45
C HIS A 85 7.75 11.95 -3.55
N GLY A 86 9.01 11.83 -3.97
CA GLY A 86 10.17 12.40 -3.28
C GLY A 86 10.76 11.56 -2.17
N GLY A 87 10.18 10.42 -1.83
CA GLY A 87 10.65 9.54 -0.77
C GLY A 87 10.98 8.13 -1.27
N ALA A 88 11.82 7.42 -0.50
CA ALA A 88 12.18 6.04 -0.81
C ALA A 88 11.05 5.08 -0.43
N VAL A 89 10.78 4.14 -1.32
CA VAL A 89 9.73 3.12 -1.17
C VAL A 89 10.24 1.75 -1.55
N TYR A 90 9.44 0.72 -1.22
CA TYR A 90 9.62 -0.66 -1.70
C TYR A 90 8.46 -1.00 -2.63
N ILE A 91 8.77 -1.54 -3.81
CA ILE A 91 7.77 -1.90 -4.83
C ILE A 91 8.14 -3.27 -5.40
N GLU A 92 7.11 -4.07 -5.70
CA GLU A 92 7.27 -5.29 -6.50
C GLU A 92 6.95 -4.98 -7.97
N ASP A 93 7.72 -5.54 -8.90
CA ASP A 93 7.55 -5.29 -10.34
C ASP A 93 6.16 -5.70 -10.84
N GLU A 94 5.59 -6.78 -10.28
CA GLU A 94 4.28 -7.29 -10.68
C GLU A 94 3.11 -6.43 -10.17
N TYR A 95 3.35 -5.61 -9.15
CA TYR A 95 2.29 -4.84 -8.48
C TYR A 95 2.73 -3.38 -8.30
N PRO A 96 2.92 -2.63 -9.42
CA PRO A 96 3.45 -1.26 -9.33
C PRO A 96 2.52 -0.26 -8.64
N ASN A 97 1.24 -0.60 -8.46
CA ASN A 97 0.30 0.27 -7.75
C ASN A 97 0.29 0.05 -6.22
N LEU A 98 1.01 -0.96 -5.74
CA LEU A 98 1.17 -1.22 -4.31
C LEU A 98 2.56 -0.76 -3.87
N ILE A 99 2.59 0.32 -3.10
CA ILE A 99 3.82 1.01 -2.75
C ILE A 99 3.96 1.00 -1.23
N PHE A 100 5.06 0.44 -0.71
CA PHE A 100 5.35 0.45 0.72
C PHE A 100 6.35 1.56 1.04
N ALA A 101 6.01 2.44 1.96
CA ALA A 101 6.92 3.48 2.43
C ALA A 101 8.10 2.88 3.19
N GLN A 102 9.30 3.42 2.97
CA GLN A 102 10.43 3.17 3.87
C GLN A 102 10.31 4.08 5.09
N ASP A 103 10.62 3.54 6.28
CA ASP A 103 10.51 4.29 7.52
C ASP A 103 11.43 5.49 7.56
N GLY A 104 10.93 6.60 8.10
CA GLY A 104 11.69 7.83 8.23
C GLY A 104 11.79 8.67 6.98
N GLU A 105 11.11 8.28 5.90
CA GLU A 105 11.11 9.01 4.65
C GLU A 105 10.00 10.07 4.60
N MET A 106 10.27 11.13 3.83
CA MET A 106 9.32 12.21 3.59
C MET A 106 8.73 12.08 2.19
N PHE A 107 7.42 12.26 2.10
CA PHE A 107 6.69 12.21 0.83
C PHE A 107 5.91 13.48 0.59
N ASP A 108 5.91 13.95 -0.65
CA ASP A 108 5.02 15.04 -1.07
C ASP A 108 3.69 14.44 -1.55
N LEU A 109 2.68 14.54 -0.71
CA LEU A 109 1.34 14.05 -1.01
C LEU A 109 0.43 15.25 -1.30
N GLU A 110 0.28 15.56 -2.59
CA GLU A 110 -0.53 16.69 -3.08
C GLU A 110 -0.11 18.04 -2.45
N GLY A 111 1.20 18.25 -2.32
CA GLY A 111 1.78 19.48 -1.75
C GLY A 111 1.97 19.45 -0.24
N LEU A 112 1.51 18.38 0.44
CA LEU A 112 1.70 18.21 1.88
C LEU A 112 2.92 17.33 2.15
N GLN A 113 3.91 17.87 2.85
CA GLN A 113 5.09 17.11 3.28
C GLN A 113 4.70 16.16 4.40
N THR A 114 4.85 14.86 4.14
CA THR A 114 4.35 13.81 5.02
C THR A 114 5.48 12.88 5.44
N LEU A 115 5.77 12.84 6.75
CA LEU A 115 6.73 11.90 7.33
C LEU A 115 6.01 10.58 7.63
N VAL A 116 6.64 9.46 7.26
CA VAL A 116 6.07 8.13 7.49
C VAL A 116 6.94 7.32 8.44
N LEU A 117 6.33 6.80 9.49
CA LEU A 117 6.92 5.85 10.43
C LEU A 117 5.93 4.71 10.64
N GLY A 118 6.34 3.48 10.35
CA GLY A 118 5.50 2.31 10.50
C GLY A 118 6.02 1.33 11.55
N GLY A 119 5.34 0.20 11.69
CA GLY A 119 5.82 -0.95 12.44
C GLY A 119 5.77 -0.84 13.96
N ALA A 120 4.86 -0.09 14.46
CA ALA A 120 4.70 0.07 15.92
C ALA A 120 4.32 -1.24 16.62
#